data_678920ce27f37b338b42dd11b3bc685a
#
_entry.id   678920ce27f37b338b42dd11b3bc685a
#
_cell.length_a   1.000
_cell.length_b   1.000
_cell.length_c   1.000
_cell.angle_alpha   90.00
_cell.angle_beta   90.00
_cell.angle_gamma   90.00
#
_symmetry.space_group_name_H-M   'P 1'
#
loop_
_entity.id
_entity.type
_entity.pdbx_description
1 polymer ?
#
loop_
_entity_poly.entity_id
_entity_poly.type
_entity_poly.pdbx_seq_one_letter_code
_entity_poly.pdbx_strand_id
1 'polypeptide(L)'
;MIPENSPAAGSAVRVKVFGLGTAGLAMLDAMSRGDFAGAQFVAVNTDAASLANSAAPEKILLETKMLRGLGTGGDPERGRELAEAHAAQFKSACAGVDAVFLVCGLGGGAGTGIAPVVARAAKEAGALVLGFVTLPFDCEGSRRQNLARAGLEELKAAADGVICLPCQKVMGLIDENASLLDAFKLTTQFLLEGARGVWRLLAFKGLIPLHFADLGAVLRDQHSENCFAAVATSGPDRTTTAVEKLFAHPMLDAGAALAESRTVLVSVVGGCELKLADVNHVTEQLKARCPQAELMLGAVVDEQFQDQLALTVIATRPTSPVEKKAPKPRAEALAAGEEGPGFDTELLRQSATRKPASRLAPPPPALTPEQREDLIAKQAGKGARSRKAAARSRQMPLPLEIVSKNRFDKTEATIHNGEDLDVPTYLRRGVALN
;
A
#
# COMPACT_ATOMS: atom_id res chain seq x y z
N MET A 1 -12.54 45.36 13.76
CA MET A 1 -12.26 45.10 12.34
C MET A 1 -11.38 43.88 12.29
N ILE A 2 -12.00 42.71 12.10
CA ILE A 2 -11.37 41.38 11.99
C ILE A 2 -11.04 41.21 10.51
N PRO A 3 -9.81 40.89 10.12
CA PRO A 3 -9.49 40.75 8.70
C PRO A 3 -10.27 39.61 8.09
N GLU A 4 -10.95 39.87 6.98
CA GLU A 4 -11.55 38.84 6.13
C GLU A 4 -10.53 37.73 5.85
N ASN A 5 -10.86 36.51 6.22
CA ASN A 5 -10.06 35.30 6.00
C ASN A 5 -10.22 34.80 4.57
N SER A 6 -10.08 35.71 3.61
CA SER A 6 -9.78 35.36 2.22
C SER A 6 -8.34 34.85 2.15
N PRO A 7 -8.01 33.84 1.35
CA PRO A 7 -6.63 33.42 1.15
C PRO A 7 -5.82 34.66 0.75
N ALA A 8 -4.96 35.10 1.66
CA ALA A 8 -4.23 36.34 1.47
C ALA A 8 -3.44 36.27 0.14
N ALA A 9 -3.58 37.27 -0.70
CA ALA A 9 -2.86 37.48 -1.95
C ALA A 9 -1.36 37.76 -1.75
N GLY A 10 -0.71 36.85 -1.02
CA GLY A 10 0.71 36.87 -0.71
C GLY A 10 1.09 35.43 -0.32
N SER A 11 1.41 34.60 -1.32
CA SER A 11 1.98 33.27 -1.15
C SER A 11 1.05 32.24 -0.46
N ALA A 12 -0.14 31.99 -1.01
CA ALA A 12 -0.89 30.79 -0.69
C ALA A 12 -0.05 29.56 -1.09
N VAL A 13 0.20 28.65 -0.15
CA VAL A 13 0.92 27.38 -0.41
C VAL A 13 0.20 26.63 -1.51
N ARG A 14 0.90 26.34 -2.60
CA ARG A 14 0.34 25.58 -3.74
C ARG A 14 0.46 24.11 -3.45
N VAL A 15 -0.68 23.46 -3.26
CA VAL A 15 -0.73 22.03 -2.97
C VAL A 15 -1.34 21.27 -4.15
N LYS A 16 -0.69 20.19 -4.53
CA LYS A 16 -1.17 19.26 -5.55
C LYS A 16 -1.39 17.88 -4.94
N VAL A 17 -2.55 17.28 -5.19
CA VAL A 17 -2.95 15.98 -4.66
C VAL A 17 -2.96 14.97 -5.80
N PHE A 18 -2.17 13.92 -5.67
CA PHE A 18 -2.13 12.81 -6.62
C PHE A 18 -2.86 11.61 -6.04
N GLY A 19 -3.93 11.16 -6.68
CA GLY A 19 -4.59 9.89 -6.40
C GLY A 19 -4.00 8.78 -7.26
N LEU A 20 -3.38 7.77 -6.63
CA LEU A 20 -2.60 6.76 -7.34
C LEU A 20 -3.27 5.39 -7.25
N GLY A 21 -3.59 4.80 -8.40
CA GLY A 21 -4.30 3.54 -8.50
C GLY A 21 -5.78 3.64 -8.06
N THR A 22 -6.54 2.57 -8.19
CA THR A 22 -8.01 2.58 -8.01
C THR A 22 -8.44 3.07 -6.61
N ALA A 23 -7.79 2.59 -5.54
CA ALA A 23 -8.10 3.05 -4.18
C ALA A 23 -7.73 4.53 -3.99
N GLY A 24 -6.58 4.97 -4.52
CA GLY A 24 -6.16 6.37 -4.49
C GLY A 24 -7.11 7.30 -5.23
N LEU A 25 -7.67 6.85 -6.35
CA LEU A 25 -8.67 7.62 -7.10
C LEU A 25 -9.96 7.83 -6.27
N ALA A 26 -10.44 6.78 -5.61
CA ALA A 26 -11.63 6.88 -4.75
C ALA A 26 -11.43 7.89 -3.59
N MET A 27 -10.25 7.89 -2.98
CA MET A 27 -9.87 8.84 -1.95
C MET A 27 -9.73 10.26 -2.52
N LEU A 28 -9.09 10.41 -3.68
CA LEU A 28 -8.93 11.69 -4.39
C LEU A 28 -10.30 12.31 -4.72
N ASP A 29 -11.23 11.51 -5.25
CA ASP A 29 -12.58 11.96 -5.58
C ASP A 29 -13.37 12.37 -4.33
N ALA A 30 -13.12 11.73 -3.19
CA ALA A 30 -13.69 12.15 -1.91
C ALA A 30 -13.06 13.47 -1.40
N MET A 31 -11.74 13.64 -1.58
CA MET A 31 -11.04 14.91 -1.27
C MET A 31 -11.53 16.07 -2.13
N SER A 32 -11.71 15.84 -3.43
CA SER A 32 -12.15 16.90 -4.37
C SER A 32 -13.57 17.43 -4.07
N ARG A 33 -14.38 16.64 -3.38
CA ARG A 33 -15.72 17.04 -2.89
C ARG A 33 -15.70 17.67 -1.50
N GLY A 34 -14.56 17.64 -0.83
CA GLY A 34 -14.38 18.13 0.54
C GLY A 34 -13.73 19.52 0.59
N ASP A 35 -13.37 19.95 1.82
CA ASP A 35 -12.80 21.27 2.11
C ASP A 35 -11.30 21.35 1.80
N PHE A 36 -10.93 21.16 0.53
CA PHE A 36 -9.56 21.32 0.04
C PHE A 36 -9.50 22.45 -0.99
N ALA A 37 -10.09 23.59 -0.65
CA ALA A 37 -10.22 24.75 -1.54
C ALA A 37 -8.84 25.25 -2.01
N GLY A 38 -8.64 25.32 -3.32
CA GLY A 38 -7.36 25.77 -3.91
C GLY A 38 -6.33 24.65 -4.15
N ALA A 39 -6.57 23.41 -3.69
CA ALA A 39 -5.76 22.26 -4.07
C ALA A 39 -6.01 21.84 -5.52
N GLN A 40 -4.97 21.40 -6.20
CA GLN A 40 -5.07 20.81 -7.54
C GLN A 40 -5.11 19.29 -7.43
N PHE A 41 -5.96 18.62 -8.23
CA PHE A 41 -6.18 17.19 -8.16
C PHE A 41 -5.76 16.50 -9.45
N VAL A 42 -4.94 15.46 -9.32
CA VAL A 42 -4.41 14.65 -10.43
C VAL A 42 -4.69 13.19 -10.16
N ALA A 43 -5.45 12.57 -11.04
CA ALA A 43 -5.70 11.12 -11.00
C ALA A 43 -4.67 10.38 -11.85
N VAL A 44 -4.02 9.36 -11.30
CA VAL A 44 -3.01 8.55 -11.99
C VAL A 44 -3.37 7.07 -11.84
N ASN A 45 -3.54 6.38 -12.95
CA ASN A 45 -3.80 4.94 -12.93
C ASN A 45 -3.28 4.26 -14.20
N THR A 46 -3.15 2.94 -14.12
CA THR A 46 -2.86 2.04 -15.25
C THR A 46 -4.12 1.41 -15.83
N ASP A 47 -5.26 1.53 -15.13
CA ASP A 47 -6.58 1.08 -15.57
C ASP A 47 -7.38 2.26 -16.12
N ALA A 48 -7.64 2.23 -17.43
CA ALA A 48 -8.35 3.28 -18.14
C ALA A 48 -9.80 3.46 -17.67
N ALA A 49 -10.48 2.36 -17.31
CA ALA A 49 -11.88 2.40 -16.88
C ALA A 49 -12.01 3.12 -15.52
N SER A 50 -11.18 2.77 -14.56
CA SER A 50 -11.15 3.45 -13.26
C SER A 50 -10.79 4.92 -13.41
N LEU A 51 -9.83 5.24 -14.28
CA LEU A 51 -9.40 6.62 -14.50
C LEU A 51 -10.49 7.47 -15.17
N ALA A 52 -11.25 6.89 -16.10
CA ALA A 52 -12.36 7.57 -16.77
C ALA A 52 -13.45 8.01 -15.78
N ASN A 53 -13.71 7.17 -14.76
CA ASN A 53 -14.75 7.41 -13.75
C ASN A 53 -14.35 8.41 -12.67
N SER A 54 -13.07 8.77 -12.54
CA SER A 54 -12.64 9.77 -11.56
C SER A 54 -13.13 11.16 -11.91
N ALA A 55 -13.49 11.95 -10.90
CA ALA A 55 -13.90 13.35 -11.03
C ALA A 55 -12.71 14.32 -11.14
N ALA A 56 -11.48 13.85 -11.05
CA ALA A 56 -10.28 14.69 -11.11
C ALA A 56 -10.18 15.47 -12.43
N PRO A 57 -9.83 16.76 -12.39
CA PRO A 57 -9.68 17.60 -13.58
C PRO A 57 -8.48 17.19 -14.44
N GLU A 58 -7.40 16.72 -13.81
CA GLU A 58 -6.20 16.23 -14.49
C GLU A 58 -6.10 14.71 -14.33
N LYS A 59 -5.90 14.01 -15.46
CA LYS A 59 -5.83 12.55 -15.49
C LYS A 59 -4.60 12.10 -16.26
N ILE A 60 -3.83 11.19 -15.67
CA ILE A 60 -2.63 10.61 -16.28
C ILE A 60 -2.83 9.10 -16.38
N LEU A 61 -3.00 8.59 -17.59
CA LEU A 61 -3.06 7.18 -17.87
C LEU A 61 -1.65 6.66 -18.14
N LEU A 62 -1.21 5.69 -17.34
CA LEU A 62 0.07 5.00 -17.53
C LEU A 62 -0.19 3.73 -18.32
N GLU A 63 -0.07 3.81 -19.63
CA GLU A 63 -0.39 2.73 -20.54
C GLU A 63 0.82 2.31 -21.37
N THR A 64 0.95 1.00 -21.58
CA THR A 64 1.79 0.45 -22.65
C THR A 64 0.92 -0.32 -23.64
N LYS A 65 1.37 -0.42 -24.89
CA LYS A 65 0.70 -1.21 -25.94
C LYS A 65 0.46 -2.68 -25.52
N MET A 66 1.23 -3.18 -24.55
CA MET A 66 1.13 -4.56 -24.04
C MET A 66 -0.04 -4.75 -23.05
N LEU A 67 -0.37 -3.74 -22.24
CA LEU A 67 -1.38 -3.86 -21.19
C LEU A 67 -2.81 -3.60 -21.65
N ARG A 68 -3.01 -2.96 -22.79
CA ARG A 68 -4.34 -2.66 -23.39
C ARG A 68 -5.34 -2.07 -22.38
N GLY A 69 -4.86 -1.27 -21.41
CA GLY A 69 -5.72 -0.66 -20.39
C GLY A 69 -6.20 -1.58 -19.27
N LEU A 70 -5.70 -2.82 -19.18
CA LEU A 70 -6.12 -3.82 -18.17
C LEU A 70 -5.39 -3.66 -16.81
N GLY A 71 -4.61 -2.60 -16.64
CA GLY A 71 -3.89 -2.36 -15.41
C GLY A 71 -2.66 -3.25 -15.19
N THR A 72 -2.08 -3.19 -13.99
CA THR A 72 -0.85 -3.92 -13.63
C THR A 72 -1.06 -5.38 -13.26
N GLY A 73 -2.32 -5.85 -13.15
CA GLY A 73 -2.61 -7.21 -12.68
C GLY A 73 -2.19 -7.50 -11.24
N GLY A 74 -2.06 -6.47 -10.40
CA GLY A 74 -1.64 -6.59 -9.00
C GLY A 74 -0.11 -6.72 -8.80
N ASP A 75 0.67 -6.41 -9.84
CA ASP A 75 2.13 -6.45 -9.82
C ASP A 75 2.71 -5.03 -9.64
N PRO A 76 3.36 -4.70 -8.50
CA PRO A 76 3.95 -3.39 -8.25
C PRO A 76 5.13 -3.06 -9.17
N GLU A 77 5.93 -4.06 -9.58
CA GLU A 77 7.08 -3.82 -10.46
C GLU A 77 6.63 -3.26 -11.81
N ARG A 78 5.52 -3.82 -12.37
CA ARG A 78 4.91 -3.26 -13.58
C ARG A 78 4.40 -1.84 -13.37
N GLY A 79 3.83 -1.57 -12.20
CA GLY A 79 3.39 -0.22 -11.84
C GLY A 79 4.55 0.76 -11.81
N ARG A 80 5.68 0.34 -11.25
CA ARG A 80 6.92 1.10 -11.17
C ARG A 80 7.52 1.39 -12.55
N GLU A 81 7.71 0.36 -13.38
CA GLU A 81 8.24 0.50 -14.74
C GLU A 81 7.44 1.51 -15.56
N LEU A 82 6.11 1.43 -15.49
CA LEU A 82 5.22 2.37 -16.16
C LEU A 82 5.39 3.79 -15.63
N ALA A 83 5.47 3.95 -14.33
CA ALA A 83 5.65 5.25 -13.70
C ALA A 83 7.02 5.87 -14.04
N GLU A 84 8.08 5.08 -14.06
CA GLU A 84 9.44 5.53 -14.44
C GLU A 84 9.49 6.03 -15.88
N ALA A 85 8.79 5.35 -16.80
CA ALA A 85 8.66 5.83 -18.18
C ALA A 85 7.97 7.20 -18.28
N HIS A 86 7.18 7.60 -17.25
CA HIS A 86 6.45 8.87 -17.18
C HIS A 86 7.06 9.85 -16.15
N ALA A 87 8.23 9.57 -15.58
CA ALA A 87 8.84 10.38 -14.52
C ALA A 87 9.01 11.87 -14.90
N ALA A 88 9.38 12.15 -16.15
CA ALA A 88 9.49 13.52 -16.65
C ALA A 88 8.14 14.27 -16.66
N GLN A 89 7.03 13.57 -16.93
CA GLN A 89 5.68 14.13 -16.89
C GLN A 89 5.28 14.45 -15.43
N PHE A 90 5.58 13.58 -14.47
CA PHE A 90 5.33 13.82 -13.06
C PHE A 90 6.15 15.01 -12.54
N LYS A 91 7.42 15.09 -12.89
CA LYS A 91 8.28 16.20 -12.52
C LYS A 91 7.75 17.53 -13.07
N SER A 92 7.30 17.56 -14.33
CA SER A 92 6.67 18.73 -14.94
C SER A 92 5.37 19.09 -14.25
N ALA A 93 4.53 18.10 -13.89
CA ALA A 93 3.27 18.34 -13.17
C ALA A 93 3.48 18.89 -11.76
N CYS A 94 4.65 18.65 -11.14
CA CYS A 94 5.02 19.18 -9.83
C CYS A 94 5.79 20.50 -9.89
N ALA A 95 6.08 21.03 -11.08
CA ALA A 95 6.84 22.27 -11.20
C ALA A 95 6.10 23.45 -10.57
N GLY A 96 6.78 24.14 -9.66
CA GLY A 96 6.23 25.29 -8.97
C GLY A 96 5.15 24.95 -7.93
N VAL A 97 5.05 23.71 -7.48
CA VAL A 97 4.18 23.25 -6.40
C VAL A 97 4.99 23.23 -5.10
N ASP A 98 4.41 23.73 -4.00
CA ASP A 98 5.10 23.81 -2.71
C ASP A 98 4.96 22.51 -1.91
N ALA A 99 3.77 21.85 -1.99
CA ALA A 99 3.54 20.55 -1.37
C ALA A 99 2.77 19.59 -2.30
N VAL A 100 3.14 18.32 -2.24
CA VAL A 100 2.48 17.23 -2.95
C VAL A 100 1.94 16.22 -1.95
N PHE A 101 0.63 15.96 -2.03
CA PHE A 101 -0.02 14.89 -1.29
C PHE A 101 -0.20 13.68 -2.21
N LEU A 102 0.34 12.55 -1.80
CA LEU A 102 0.17 11.28 -2.50
C LEU A 102 -0.87 10.45 -1.76
N VAL A 103 -1.97 10.13 -2.42
CA VAL A 103 -3.06 9.35 -1.81
C VAL A 103 -3.16 8.01 -2.52
N CYS A 104 -2.94 6.91 -1.81
CA CYS A 104 -3.00 5.57 -2.40
C CYS A 104 -3.32 4.46 -1.39
N GLY A 105 -3.88 3.36 -1.89
CA GLY A 105 -3.94 2.09 -1.18
C GLY A 105 -2.74 1.22 -1.57
N LEU A 106 -1.98 0.77 -0.58
CA LEU A 106 -0.86 -0.14 -0.77
C LEU A 106 -1.32 -1.61 -0.82
N GLY A 107 -0.52 -2.47 -1.43
CA GLY A 107 -0.82 -3.90 -1.61
C GLY A 107 -1.42 -4.25 -2.97
N GLY A 108 -1.75 -3.25 -3.79
CA GLY A 108 -2.08 -3.40 -5.20
C GLY A 108 -0.87 -3.13 -6.10
N GLY A 109 -1.01 -3.35 -7.41
CA GLY A 109 0.10 -3.11 -8.34
C GLY A 109 0.31 -1.63 -8.64
N ALA A 110 -0.75 -0.91 -9.05
CA ALA A 110 -0.63 0.49 -9.45
C ALA A 110 -0.26 1.40 -8.26
N GLY A 111 -1.08 1.44 -7.18
CA GLY A 111 -0.82 2.33 -6.04
C GLY A 111 0.56 2.11 -5.42
N THR A 112 0.95 0.85 -5.22
CA THR A 112 2.22 0.48 -4.59
C THR A 112 3.43 0.82 -5.46
N GLY A 113 3.36 0.52 -6.77
CA GLY A 113 4.49 0.73 -7.67
C GLY A 113 4.67 2.19 -8.12
N ILE A 114 3.56 2.92 -8.33
CA ILE A 114 3.59 4.31 -8.82
C ILE A 114 4.04 5.30 -7.73
N ALA A 115 3.57 5.10 -6.48
CA ALA A 115 3.74 6.09 -5.41
C ALA A 115 5.20 6.49 -5.14
N PRO A 116 6.18 5.57 -5.03
CA PRO A 116 7.58 5.95 -4.81
C PRO A 116 8.18 6.75 -5.98
N VAL A 117 7.74 6.48 -7.21
CA VAL A 117 8.24 7.18 -8.40
C VAL A 117 7.74 8.62 -8.44
N VAL A 118 6.43 8.81 -8.21
CA VAL A 118 5.83 10.17 -8.13
C VAL A 118 6.45 10.94 -6.97
N ALA A 119 6.68 10.29 -5.82
CA ALA A 119 7.34 10.91 -4.67
C ALA A 119 8.73 11.45 -5.03
N ARG A 120 9.57 10.65 -5.68
CA ARG A 120 10.90 11.10 -6.13
C ARG A 120 10.81 12.25 -7.12
N ALA A 121 9.93 12.15 -8.12
CA ALA A 121 9.76 13.19 -9.12
C ALA A 121 9.29 14.53 -8.51
N ALA A 122 8.37 14.50 -7.55
CA ALA A 122 7.89 15.66 -6.82
C ALA A 122 8.99 16.28 -5.94
N LYS A 123 9.76 15.46 -5.25
CA LYS A 123 10.91 15.90 -4.43
C LYS A 123 12.01 16.52 -5.28
N GLU A 124 12.30 15.96 -6.45
CA GLU A 124 13.23 16.55 -7.42
C GLU A 124 12.74 17.87 -8.00
N ALA A 125 11.42 18.10 -8.03
CA ALA A 125 10.82 19.40 -8.40
C ALA A 125 10.86 20.42 -7.26
N GLY A 126 11.31 20.04 -6.05
CA GLY A 126 11.46 20.90 -4.88
C GLY A 126 10.23 20.95 -3.96
N ALA A 127 9.19 20.14 -4.21
CA ALA A 127 8.01 20.09 -3.38
C ALA A 127 8.23 19.27 -2.09
N LEU A 128 7.53 19.62 -1.00
CA LEU A 128 7.39 18.74 0.17
C LEU A 128 6.43 17.61 -0.17
N VAL A 129 6.84 16.37 0.04
CA VAL A 129 6.06 15.19 -0.36
C VAL A 129 5.51 14.45 0.86
N LEU A 130 4.19 14.39 0.98
CA LEU A 130 3.48 13.71 2.04
C LEU A 130 2.63 12.57 1.47
N GLY A 131 2.90 11.35 1.92
CA GLY A 131 2.10 10.17 1.58
C GLY A 131 0.96 9.97 2.58
N PHE A 132 -0.26 9.84 2.10
CA PHE A 132 -1.44 9.40 2.85
C PHE A 132 -1.87 8.05 2.31
N VAL A 133 -1.54 6.99 3.03
CA VAL A 133 -1.67 5.64 2.50
C VAL A 133 -2.47 4.72 3.41
N THR A 134 -3.20 3.77 2.80
CA THR A 134 -3.89 2.72 3.53
C THR A 134 -3.18 1.39 3.34
N LEU A 135 -3.12 0.58 4.41
CA LEU A 135 -2.74 -0.82 4.34
C LEU A 135 -3.98 -1.70 4.22
N PRO A 136 -3.87 -2.84 3.53
CA PRO A 136 -5.01 -3.73 3.32
C PRO A 136 -5.56 -4.31 4.61
N PHE A 137 -6.83 -4.71 4.61
CA PHE A 137 -7.44 -5.53 5.65
C PHE A 137 -6.80 -6.92 5.69
N ASP A 138 -6.85 -7.59 6.84
CA ASP A 138 -6.31 -8.95 6.99
C ASP A 138 -7.01 -9.96 6.07
N CYS A 139 -8.32 -9.77 5.81
CA CYS A 139 -9.11 -10.59 4.90
C CYS A 139 -8.66 -10.51 3.42
N GLU A 140 -7.89 -9.48 3.04
CA GLU A 140 -7.37 -9.35 1.66
C GLU A 140 -6.18 -10.29 1.38
N GLY A 141 -5.64 -10.92 2.40
CA GLY A 141 -4.66 -11.98 2.33
C GLY A 141 -3.20 -11.53 2.42
N SER A 142 -2.36 -12.48 2.82
CA SER A 142 -0.94 -12.25 3.15
C SER A 142 -0.11 -11.70 1.98
N ARG A 143 -0.45 -12.07 0.74
CA ARG A 143 0.24 -11.53 -0.44
C ARG A 143 0.10 -10.01 -0.52
N ARG A 144 -1.12 -9.49 -0.38
CA ARG A 144 -1.36 -8.03 -0.40
C ARG A 144 -0.68 -7.32 0.77
N GLN A 145 -0.74 -7.91 1.95
CA GLN A 145 -0.06 -7.37 3.12
C GLN A 145 1.46 -7.27 2.95
N ASN A 146 2.09 -8.30 2.39
CA ASN A 146 3.54 -8.30 2.14
C ASN A 146 3.92 -7.25 1.08
N LEU A 147 3.15 -7.15 0.00
CA LEU A 147 3.36 -6.10 -1.02
C LEU A 147 3.16 -4.69 -0.44
N ALA A 148 2.15 -4.52 0.42
CA ALA A 148 1.90 -3.24 1.08
C ALA A 148 3.04 -2.82 2.01
N ARG A 149 3.58 -3.74 2.81
CA ARG A 149 4.74 -3.47 3.69
C ARG A 149 5.98 -3.09 2.89
N ALA A 150 6.30 -3.85 1.84
CA ALA A 150 7.42 -3.52 0.97
C ALA A 150 7.26 -2.13 0.31
N GLY A 151 6.08 -1.86 -0.25
CA GLY A 151 5.78 -0.57 -0.87
C GLY A 151 5.78 0.60 0.12
N LEU A 152 5.38 0.37 1.38
CA LEU A 152 5.44 1.37 2.44
C LEU A 152 6.89 1.78 2.72
N GLU A 153 7.80 0.81 2.86
CA GLU A 153 9.23 1.10 3.09
C GLU A 153 9.86 1.85 1.90
N GLU A 154 9.51 1.49 0.69
CA GLU A 154 9.97 2.21 -0.50
C GLU A 154 9.42 3.64 -0.56
N LEU A 155 8.16 3.83 -0.21
CA LEU A 155 7.55 5.16 -0.19
C LEU A 155 8.14 6.03 0.93
N LYS A 156 8.40 5.47 2.12
CA LYS A 156 9.09 6.17 3.21
C LYS A 156 10.49 6.64 2.80
N ALA A 157 11.20 5.86 2.01
CA ALA A 157 12.51 6.25 1.48
C ALA A 157 12.42 7.37 0.42
N ALA A 158 11.30 7.47 -0.30
CA ALA A 158 11.12 8.43 -1.39
C ALA A 158 10.43 9.74 -0.95
N ALA A 159 9.46 9.69 -0.05
CA ALA A 159 8.71 10.85 0.44
C ALA A 159 9.44 11.56 1.61
N ASP A 160 8.97 12.74 1.97
CA ASP A 160 9.44 13.45 3.18
C ASP A 160 8.71 12.95 4.43
N GLY A 161 7.45 12.50 4.29
CA GLY A 161 6.69 11.89 5.36
C GLY A 161 5.59 10.99 4.82
N VAL A 162 5.27 9.92 5.55
CA VAL A 162 4.19 9.00 5.20
C VAL A 162 3.28 8.80 6.40
N ILE A 163 2.02 9.17 6.24
CA ILE A 163 0.94 8.90 7.19
C ILE A 163 0.26 7.62 6.74
N CYS A 164 0.36 6.58 7.55
CA CYS A 164 -0.12 5.26 7.22
C CYS A 164 -1.36 4.92 8.06
N LEU A 165 -2.46 4.52 7.40
CA LEU A 165 -3.67 4.03 8.02
C LEU A 165 -3.78 2.52 7.83
N PRO A 166 -3.50 1.70 8.85
CA PRO A 166 -3.80 0.27 8.80
C PRO A 166 -5.32 0.06 8.83
N CYS A 167 -5.92 -0.43 7.73
CA CYS A 167 -7.37 -0.62 7.66
C CYS A 167 -7.88 -1.55 8.76
N GLN A 168 -7.06 -2.50 9.21
CA GLN A 168 -7.42 -3.40 10.31
C GLN A 168 -7.72 -2.67 11.63
N LYS A 169 -7.05 -1.54 11.92
CA LYS A 169 -7.34 -0.74 13.12
C LYS A 169 -8.72 -0.09 13.08
N VAL A 170 -9.24 0.19 11.88
CA VAL A 170 -10.58 0.76 11.69
C VAL A 170 -11.68 -0.26 12.01
N MET A 171 -11.39 -1.57 11.89
CA MET A 171 -12.36 -2.63 12.22
C MET A 171 -12.90 -2.54 13.65
N GLY A 172 -12.10 -2.07 14.59
CA GLY A 172 -12.57 -1.87 15.98
C GLY A 172 -13.61 -0.76 16.17
N LEU A 173 -13.85 0.07 15.15
CA LEU A 173 -14.83 1.16 15.14
C LEU A 173 -16.07 0.85 14.29
N ILE A 174 -16.05 -0.28 13.58
CA ILE A 174 -17.11 -0.70 12.68
C ILE A 174 -18.02 -1.68 13.42
N ASP A 175 -19.34 -1.53 13.23
CA ASP A 175 -20.31 -2.51 13.70
C ASP A 175 -20.07 -3.85 12.99
N GLU A 176 -20.19 -4.97 13.72
CA GLU A 176 -19.98 -6.32 13.18
C GLU A 176 -20.90 -6.64 11.99
N ASN A 177 -22.05 -5.97 11.89
CA ASN A 177 -23.01 -6.10 10.80
C ASN A 177 -22.79 -5.11 9.65
N ALA A 178 -21.79 -4.23 9.74
CA ALA A 178 -21.52 -3.25 8.70
C ALA A 178 -21.06 -3.93 7.40
N SER A 179 -21.46 -3.35 6.27
CA SER A 179 -21.02 -3.87 4.98
C SER A 179 -19.54 -3.58 4.73
N LEU A 180 -18.91 -4.42 3.91
CA LEU A 180 -17.52 -4.18 3.46
C LEU A 180 -17.38 -2.80 2.79
N LEU A 181 -18.42 -2.35 2.09
CA LEU A 181 -18.43 -1.02 1.47
C LEU A 181 -18.39 0.10 2.53
N ASP A 182 -19.08 -0.06 3.65
CA ASP A 182 -19.07 0.93 4.73
C ASP A 182 -17.72 0.93 5.45
N ALA A 183 -17.07 -0.23 5.58
CA ALA A 183 -15.71 -0.32 6.10
C ALA A 183 -14.73 0.49 5.26
N PHE A 184 -14.78 0.36 3.92
CA PHE A 184 -13.93 1.15 3.03
C PHE A 184 -14.27 2.64 3.04
N LYS A 185 -15.54 3.01 3.13
CA LYS A 185 -15.96 4.42 3.26
C LYS A 185 -15.40 5.03 4.54
N LEU A 186 -15.54 4.33 5.68
CA LEU A 186 -15.03 4.79 6.97
C LEU A 186 -13.50 4.92 6.95
N THR A 187 -12.80 3.95 6.38
CA THR A 187 -11.33 4.04 6.18
C THR A 187 -10.95 5.27 5.36
N THR A 188 -11.66 5.52 4.26
CA THR A 188 -11.45 6.70 3.43
C THR A 188 -11.71 7.99 4.23
N GLN A 189 -12.78 8.04 5.01
CA GLN A 189 -13.12 9.20 5.84
C GLN A 189 -12.02 9.51 6.86
N PHE A 190 -11.50 8.51 7.57
CA PHE A 190 -10.40 8.72 8.52
C PHE A 190 -9.15 9.28 7.85
N LEU A 191 -8.78 8.74 6.68
CA LEU A 191 -7.63 9.24 5.95
C LEU A 191 -7.83 10.69 5.50
N LEU A 192 -9.05 11.03 5.06
CA LEU A 192 -9.44 12.38 4.67
C LEU A 192 -9.35 13.37 5.84
N GLU A 193 -9.79 12.97 7.02
CA GLU A 193 -9.71 13.81 8.23
C GLU A 193 -8.26 14.12 8.58
N GLY A 194 -7.36 13.13 8.50
CA GLY A 194 -5.93 13.33 8.69
C GLY A 194 -5.33 14.27 7.64
N ALA A 195 -5.63 14.04 6.37
CA ALA A 195 -5.16 14.90 5.28
C ALA A 195 -5.72 16.33 5.39
N ARG A 196 -6.98 16.48 5.82
CA ARG A 196 -7.63 17.78 6.05
C ARG A 196 -6.95 18.55 7.18
N GLY A 197 -6.59 17.87 8.27
CA GLY A 197 -5.85 18.48 9.37
C GLY A 197 -4.52 19.08 8.92
N VAL A 198 -3.75 18.33 8.13
CA VAL A 198 -2.50 18.82 7.54
C VAL A 198 -2.74 19.94 6.53
N TRP A 199 -3.75 19.77 5.67
CA TRP A 199 -4.14 20.78 4.68
C TRP A 199 -4.44 22.13 5.35
N ARG A 200 -5.24 22.12 6.42
CA ARG A 200 -5.61 23.35 7.14
C ARG A 200 -4.40 24.07 7.73
N LEU A 201 -3.43 23.34 8.26
CA LEU A 201 -2.17 23.93 8.73
C LEU A 201 -1.37 24.63 7.64
N LEU A 202 -1.46 24.14 6.40
CA LEU A 202 -0.73 24.69 5.27
C LEU A 202 -1.50 25.81 4.55
N ALA A 203 -2.82 25.68 4.44
CA ALA A 203 -3.67 26.56 3.66
C ALA A 203 -4.07 27.84 4.38
N PHE A 204 -4.23 27.78 5.70
CA PHE A 204 -4.69 28.92 6.50
C PHE A 204 -3.56 29.55 7.32
N LYS A 205 -3.55 30.87 7.38
CA LYS A 205 -2.71 31.60 8.35
C LYS A 205 -3.30 31.42 9.73
N GLY A 206 -2.74 30.51 10.51
CA GLY A 206 -3.13 30.30 11.90
C GLY A 206 -2.81 31.49 12.80
N LEU A 207 -3.55 31.63 13.90
CA LEU A 207 -3.19 32.54 15.01
C LEU A 207 -1.84 32.12 15.62
N ILE A 208 -1.59 30.81 15.69
CA ILE A 208 -0.29 30.24 15.97
C ILE A 208 0.14 29.55 14.68
N PRO A 209 0.98 30.22 13.88
CA PRO A 209 1.38 29.67 12.58
C PRO A 209 2.35 28.52 12.80
N LEU A 210 2.15 27.44 12.06
CA LEU A 210 3.12 26.36 11.88
C LEU A 210 3.85 26.63 10.57
N HIS A 211 5.17 26.76 10.64
CA HIS A 211 5.93 26.99 9.43
C HIS A 211 6.06 25.70 8.62
N PHE A 212 6.02 25.86 7.31
CA PHE A 212 6.19 24.74 6.37
C PHE A 212 7.48 23.93 6.61
N ALA A 213 8.55 24.63 7.03
CA ALA A 213 9.82 24.03 7.40
C ALA A 213 9.71 23.10 8.64
N ASP A 214 8.89 23.50 9.63
CA ASP A 214 8.68 22.74 10.86
C ASP A 214 7.93 21.43 10.56
N LEU A 215 6.89 21.49 9.73
CA LEU A 215 6.17 20.31 9.25
C LEU A 215 7.12 19.34 8.52
N GLY A 216 7.97 19.88 7.63
CA GLY A 216 8.97 19.08 6.94
C GLY A 216 10.01 18.47 7.89
N ALA A 217 10.42 19.19 8.93
CA ALA A 217 11.39 18.70 9.92
C ALA A 217 10.81 17.54 10.74
N VAL A 218 9.53 17.63 11.16
CA VAL A 218 8.84 16.56 11.90
C VAL A 218 8.68 15.31 11.07
N LEU A 219 8.33 15.45 9.79
CA LEU A 219 7.94 14.32 8.94
C LEU A 219 9.12 13.68 8.20
N ARG A 220 10.28 14.33 8.11
CA ARG A 220 11.47 13.86 7.37
C ARG A 220 12.29 12.78 8.08
N ASP A 221 11.93 12.37 9.28
CA ASP A 221 12.62 11.27 9.94
C ASP A 221 12.30 9.94 9.26
N GLN A 222 13.20 9.50 8.38
CA GLN A 222 13.05 8.30 7.54
C GLN A 222 12.89 6.99 8.32
N HIS A 223 13.24 7.01 9.60
CA HIS A 223 13.16 5.85 10.49
C HIS A 223 11.99 5.95 11.48
N SER A 224 11.00 6.77 11.18
CA SER A 224 9.86 6.96 12.05
C SER A 224 8.56 6.38 11.46
N GLU A 225 7.69 5.95 12.35
CA GLU A 225 6.29 5.68 12.03
C GLU A 225 5.45 6.88 12.42
N ASN A 226 4.73 7.43 11.44
CA ASN A 226 3.81 8.53 11.70
C ASN A 226 2.41 7.97 11.95
N CYS A 227 1.94 8.12 13.20
CA CYS A 227 0.56 7.86 13.57
C CYS A 227 -0.21 9.17 13.52
N PHE A 228 -1.49 9.11 13.19
CA PHE A 228 -2.33 10.30 13.26
C PHE A 228 -3.69 9.98 13.87
N ALA A 229 -4.31 10.99 14.45
CA ALA A 229 -5.71 10.95 14.83
C ALA A 229 -6.33 12.34 14.61
N ALA A 230 -7.57 12.33 14.16
CA ALA A 230 -8.36 13.54 14.00
C ALA A 230 -9.70 13.34 14.68
N VAL A 231 -10.14 14.33 15.46
CA VAL A 231 -11.40 14.31 16.16
C VAL A 231 -12.07 15.67 16.02
N ALA A 232 -13.40 15.67 15.91
CA ALA A 232 -14.19 16.88 15.93
C ALA A 232 -15.27 16.76 17.02
N THR A 233 -15.50 17.85 17.73
CA THR A 233 -16.46 17.93 18.82
C THR A 233 -17.19 19.26 18.79
N SER A 234 -18.37 19.33 19.40
CA SER A 234 -19.19 20.53 19.51
C SER A 234 -19.80 20.68 20.92
N GLY A 235 -20.21 21.90 21.24
CA GLY A 235 -20.85 22.21 22.51
C GLY A 235 -19.92 22.76 23.58
N PRO A 236 -20.41 23.01 24.80
CA PRO A 236 -19.68 23.72 25.86
C PRO A 236 -18.45 22.99 26.37
N ASP A 237 -18.48 21.64 26.41
CA ASP A 237 -17.37 20.80 26.89
C ASP A 237 -16.55 20.24 25.75
N ARG A 238 -16.60 20.88 24.57
CA ARG A 238 -15.95 20.41 23.33
C ARG A 238 -14.46 20.10 23.50
N THR A 239 -13.73 20.93 24.28
CA THR A 239 -12.28 20.77 24.47
C THR A 239 -11.95 19.50 25.25
N THR A 240 -12.63 19.26 26.38
CA THR A 240 -12.43 18.05 27.19
C THR A 240 -12.83 16.80 26.43
N THR A 241 -14.01 16.84 25.78
CA THR A 241 -14.51 15.74 24.95
C THR A 241 -13.59 15.43 23.77
N ALA A 242 -12.99 16.46 23.13
CA ALA A 242 -12.05 16.28 22.06
C ALA A 242 -10.76 15.57 22.50
N VAL A 243 -10.22 15.97 23.65
CA VAL A 243 -9.03 15.36 24.24
C VAL A 243 -9.30 13.89 24.64
N GLU A 244 -10.43 13.60 25.27
CA GLU A 244 -10.82 12.24 25.63
C GLU A 244 -10.98 11.34 24.40
N LYS A 245 -11.71 11.80 23.38
CA LYS A 245 -11.85 11.08 22.11
C LYS A 245 -10.52 10.87 21.39
N LEU A 246 -9.64 11.87 21.43
CA LEU A 246 -8.31 11.78 20.84
C LEU A 246 -7.49 10.68 21.52
N PHE A 247 -7.48 10.62 22.84
CA PHE A 247 -6.73 9.59 23.58
C PHE A 247 -7.35 8.20 23.42
N ALA A 248 -8.66 8.10 23.27
CA ALA A 248 -9.34 6.83 22.99
C ALA A 248 -9.21 6.41 21.52
N HIS A 249 -8.61 7.25 20.65
CA HIS A 249 -8.61 6.99 19.22
C HIS A 249 -7.76 5.75 18.86
N PRO A 250 -8.28 4.77 18.11
CA PRO A 250 -7.59 3.52 17.81
C PRO A 250 -6.26 3.70 17.07
N MET A 251 -6.14 4.76 16.28
CA MET A 251 -4.92 5.06 15.54
C MET A 251 -3.76 5.50 16.44
N LEU A 252 -4.06 5.91 17.67
CA LEU A 252 -3.07 6.25 18.69
C LEU A 252 -2.86 5.12 19.71
N ASP A 253 -3.38 3.92 19.44
CA ASP A 253 -3.27 2.76 20.32
C ASP A 253 -3.72 3.09 21.78
N ALA A 254 -4.87 3.76 21.91
CA ALA A 254 -5.38 4.30 23.17
C ALA A 254 -4.38 5.23 23.90
N GLY A 255 -3.64 6.01 23.13
CA GLY A 255 -2.66 6.97 23.66
C GLY A 255 -1.23 6.42 23.85
N ALA A 256 -1.00 5.11 23.68
CA ALA A 256 0.33 4.52 23.81
C ALA A 256 1.30 5.08 22.74
N ALA A 257 0.80 5.29 21.52
CA ALA A 257 1.61 5.88 20.45
C ALA A 257 2.12 7.28 20.77
N LEU A 258 1.38 8.07 21.55
CA LEU A 258 1.81 9.40 22.00
C LEU A 258 2.96 9.31 23.03
N ALA A 259 2.87 8.37 23.97
CA ALA A 259 3.87 8.21 25.00
C ALA A 259 5.26 7.81 24.44
N GLU A 260 5.26 7.09 23.32
CA GLU A 260 6.48 6.64 22.63
C GLU A 260 6.99 7.64 21.59
N SER A 261 6.26 8.73 21.36
CA SER A 261 6.56 9.69 20.31
C SER A 261 7.72 10.61 20.69
N ARG A 262 8.59 10.89 19.69
CA ARG A 262 9.66 11.89 19.81
C ARG A 262 9.15 13.29 19.52
N THR A 263 8.26 13.42 18.53
CA THR A 263 7.68 14.69 18.13
C THR A 263 6.17 14.50 17.93
N VAL A 264 5.41 15.46 18.40
CA VAL A 264 3.95 15.48 18.29
C VAL A 264 3.52 16.82 17.71
N LEU A 265 2.95 16.78 16.53
CA LEU A 265 2.35 17.93 15.88
C LEU A 265 0.86 17.97 16.19
N VAL A 266 0.39 19.10 16.68
CA VAL A 266 -1.00 19.33 17.05
C VAL A 266 -1.58 20.47 16.25
N SER A 267 -2.68 20.20 15.56
CA SER A 267 -3.53 21.22 14.92
C SER A 267 -4.79 21.41 15.72
N VAL A 268 -5.04 22.61 16.15
CA VAL A 268 -6.29 23.04 16.81
C VAL A 268 -7.04 23.95 15.87
N VAL A 269 -8.24 23.56 15.47
CA VAL A 269 -9.12 24.39 14.63
C VAL A 269 -10.41 24.64 15.38
N GLY A 270 -10.80 25.89 15.49
CA GLY A 270 -12.07 26.29 16.12
C GLY A 270 -12.65 27.53 15.48
N GLY A 271 -13.85 27.91 15.87
CA GLY A 271 -14.49 29.14 15.44
C GLY A 271 -13.91 30.39 16.10
N CYS A 272 -14.55 31.54 15.85
CA CYS A 272 -14.14 32.84 16.44
C CYS A 272 -14.20 32.84 17.99
N GLU A 273 -14.90 31.89 18.59
CA GLU A 273 -15.03 31.70 20.03
C GLU A 273 -13.91 30.83 20.65
N LEU A 274 -12.92 30.40 19.87
CA LEU A 274 -11.77 29.63 20.37
C LEU A 274 -10.98 30.45 21.37
N LYS A 275 -10.91 29.97 22.62
CA LYS A 275 -10.22 30.67 23.72
C LYS A 275 -8.79 30.17 23.86
N LEU A 276 -7.91 31.04 24.34
CA LEU A 276 -6.55 30.63 24.71
C LEU A 276 -6.54 29.52 25.79
N ALA A 277 -7.55 29.53 26.66
CA ALA A 277 -7.74 28.48 27.67
C ALA A 277 -7.97 27.10 27.06
N ASP A 278 -8.72 27.03 25.93
CA ASP A 278 -8.96 25.78 25.20
C ASP A 278 -7.66 25.19 24.64
N VAL A 279 -6.86 26.06 24.02
CA VAL A 279 -5.54 25.69 23.46
C VAL A 279 -4.57 25.23 24.55
N ASN A 280 -4.53 25.96 25.67
CA ASN A 280 -3.70 25.60 26.84
C ASN A 280 -4.13 24.24 27.41
N HIS A 281 -5.43 24.01 27.58
CA HIS A 281 -5.93 22.75 28.09
C HIS A 281 -5.51 21.56 27.22
N VAL A 282 -5.69 21.65 25.89
CA VAL A 282 -5.25 20.64 24.94
C VAL A 282 -3.74 20.37 25.07
N THR A 283 -2.94 21.45 25.13
CA THR A 283 -1.49 21.37 25.21
C THR A 283 -1.00 20.72 26.49
N GLU A 284 -1.60 21.08 27.64
CA GLU A 284 -1.27 20.50 28.96
C GLU A 284 -1.60 19.01 29.03
N GLN A 285 -2.78 18.61 28.52
CA GLN A 285 -3.19 17.22 28.49
C GLN A 285 -2.28 16.36 27.60
N LEU A 286 -1.86 16.90 26.44
CA LEU A 286 -0.91 16.22 25.56
C LEU A 286 0.49 16.11 26.19
N LYS A 287 1.00 17.20 26.78
CA LYS A 287 2.30 17.18 27.51
C LYS A 287 2.31 16.17 28.65
N ALA A 288 1.20 16.01 29.36
CA ALA A 288 1.08 15.01 30.42
C ALA A 288 1.19 13.57 29.89
N ARG A 289 0.73 13.32 28.67
CA ARG A 289 0.78 11.98 28.02
C ARG A 289 2.08 11.69 27.31
N CYS A 290 2.73 12.71 26.76
CA CYS A 290 4.00 12.58 26.04
C CYS A 290 5.08 13.54 26.59
N PRO A 291 5.54 13.35 27.82
CA PRO A 291 6.44 14.27 28.51
C PRO A 291 7.84 14.39 27.85
N GLN A 292 8.21 13.38 27.05
CA GLN A 292 9.50 13.33 26.34
C GLN A 292 9.42 13.87 24.90
N ALA A 293 8.19 14.11 24.40
CA ALA A 293 8.01 14.54 23.02
C ALA A 293 8.17 16.06 22.87
N GLU A 294 8.78 16.47 21.78
CA GLU A 294 8.73 17.84 21.32
C GLU A 294 7.33 18.13 20.75
N LEU A 295 6.61 19.07 21.38
CA LEU A 295 5.24 19.42 20.97
C LEU A 295 5.27 20.66 20.06
N MET A 296 4.78 20.48 18.83
CA MET A 296 4.59 21.57 17.88
C MET A 296 3.09 21.86 17.76
N LEU A 297 2.67 23.09 18.03
CA LEU A 297 1.29 23.50 18.06
C LEU A 297 1.00 24.49 16.93
N GLY A 298 -0.05 24.20 16.15
CA GLY A 298 -0.69 25.13 15.25
C GLY A 298 -2.13 25.40 15.68
N ALA A 299 -2.57 26.65 15.68
CA ALA A 299 -3.96 27.02 15.97
C ALA A 299 -4.53 27.88 14.84
N VAL A 300 -5.67 27.46 14.32
CA VAL A 300 -6.38 28.09 13.22
C VAL A 300 -7.78 28.48 13.65
N VAL A 301 -8.22 29.69 13.33
CA VAL A 301 -9.62 30.11 13.46
C VAL A 301 -10.27 30.02 12.09
N ASP A 302 -11.35 29.25 12.00
CA ASP A 302 -12.16 29.08 10.80
C ASP A 302 -13.62 29.41 11.15
N GLU A 303 -14.19 30.40 10.49
CA GLU A 303 -15.56 30.86 10.74
C GLU A 303 -16.63 29.78 10.51
N GLN A 304 -16.29 28.73 9.74
CA GLN A 304 -17.19 27.60 9.51
C GLN A 304 -17.30 26.69 10.74
N PHE A 305 -16.39 26.80 11.72
CA PHE A 305 -16.32 26.01 12.95
C PHE A 305 -17.08 26.65 14.12
N GLN A 306 -18.23 27.26 13.87
CA GLN A 306 -19.06 27.80 14.93
C GLN A 306 -19.40 26.69 15.93
N ASP A 307 -19.11 26.94 17.23
CA ASP A 307 -19.33 26.01 18.33
C ASP A 307 -18.68 24.61 18.21
N GLN A 308 -17.71 24.50 17.31
CA GLN A 308 -16.96 23.25 17.06
C GLN A 308 -15.48 23.42 17.37
N LEU A 309 -14.85 22.30 17.73
CA LEU A 309 -13.40 22.17 17.87
C LEU A 309 -12.94 20.93 17.12
N ALA A 310 -11.99 21.09 16.23
CA ALA A 310 -11.31 19.96 15.61
C ALA A 310 -9.85 19.90 16.07
N LEU A 311 -9.43 18.73 16.53
CA LEU A 311 -8.05 18.43 16.89
C LEU A 311 -7.50 17.40 15.91
N THR A 312 -6.35 17.70 15.34
CA THR A 312 -5.58 16.72 14.55
C THR A 312 -4.22 16.58 15.19
N VAL A 313 -3.82 15.35 15.47
CA VAL A 313 -2.50 15.05 16.02
C VAL A 313 -1.76 14.13 15.06
N ILE A 314 -0.51 14.46 14.79
CA ILE A 314 0.43 13.60 14.07
C ILE A 314 1.58 13.33 15.03
N ALA A 315 1.76 12.07 15.39
CA ALA A 315 2.76 11.61 16.33
C ALA A 315 3.82 10.80 15.59
N THR A 316 5.07 11.19 15.74
CA THR A 316 6.22 10.56 15.08
C THR A 316 6.96 9.68 16.09
N ARG A 317 6.88 8.36 15.91
CA ARG A 317 7.57 7.36 16.72
C ARG A 317 8.88 6.94 16.03
N PRO A 318 10.00 6.81 16.78
CA PRO A 318 11.15 6.13 16.22
C PRO A 318 10.77 4.65 15.98
N THR A 319 10.96 4.17 14.78
CA THR A 319 10.86 2.74 14.52
C THR A 319 11.98 2.09 15.30
N SER A 320 11.66 1.29 16.31
CA SER A 320 12.66 0.40 16.94
C SER A 320 13.36 -0.32 15.80
N PRO A 321 14.71 -0.38 15.74
CA PRO A 321 15.36 -1.15 14.71
C PRO A 321 14.75 -2.54 14.80
N VAL A 322 13.95 -2.92 13.80
CA VAL A 322 13.55 -4.30 13.62
C VAL A 322 14.87 -5.01 13.65
N GLU A 323 15.14 -5.79 14.72
CA GLU A 323 16.22 -6.73 14.71
C GLU A 323 16.07 -7.45 13.37
N LYS A 324 16.87 -7.05 12.39
CA LYS A 324 17.09 -7.86 11.20
C LYS A 324 17.57 -9.15 11.82
N LYS A 325 16.68 -10.15 11.97
CA LYS A 325 17.10 -11.51 12.22
C LYS A 325 18.11 -11.76 11.15
N ALA A 326 19.37 -11.57 11.51
CA ALA A 326 20.49 -11.89 10.66
C ALA A 326 20.18 -13.28 10.12
N PRO A 327 20.30 -13.52 8.82
CA PRO A 327 20.17 -14.88 8.30
C PRO A 327 21.12 -15.69 9.16
N LYS A 328 20.57 -16.66 9.92
CA LYS A 328 21.39 -17.53 10.77
C LYS A 328 22.55 -17.97 9.91
N PRO A 329 23.82 -17.70 10.27
CA PRO A 329 24.95 -18.22 9.54
C PRO A 329 24.87 -19.73 9.68
N ARG A 330 24.53 -20.37 8.59
CA ARG A 330 24.56 -21.81 8.42
C ARG A 330 26.02 -22.17 8.19
N ALA A 331 26.67 -22.66 9.24
CA ALA A 331 28.06 -23.10 9.29
C ALA A 331 29.02 -22.15 10.00
N GLU A 332 28.93 -22.10 11.35
CA GLU A 332 30.08 -21.84 12.21
C GLU A 332 29.74 -22.17 13.67
N ALA A 333 29.33 -23.43 13.89
CA ALA A 333 29.18 -23.97 15.24
C ALA A 333 29.73 -25.41 15.24
N LEU A 334 31.02 -25.52 14.90
CA LEU A 334 31.79 -26.73 15.09
C LEU A 334 33.28 -26.36 15.32
N ALA A 335 33.53 -25.51 16.30
CA ALA A 335 34.87 -25.33 16.88
C ALA A 335 34.76 -24.67 18.25
N ALA A 336 34.28 -25.36 19.22
CA ALA A 336 34.65 -25.18 20.64
C ALA A 336 34.36 -26.50 21.32
N GLY A 337 35.42 -27.20 21.70
CA GLY A 337 35.35 -28.51 22.24
C GLY A 337 34.78 -28.55 23.64
N GLU A 338 33.95 -29.54 23.88
CA GLU A 338 33.86 -30.22 25.17
C GLU A 338 33.81 -31.70 24.90
N GLU A 339 34.76 -32.44 25.51
CA GLU A 339 34.93 -33.87 25.44
C GLU A 339 33.75 -34.58 26.11
N GLY A 340 32.94 -35.26 25.33
CA GLY A 340 31.95 -36.25 25.82
C GLY A 340 32.10 -37.56 25.04
N PRO A 341 31.77 -38.73 25.59
CA PRO A 341 32.34 -40.02 25.22
C PRO A 341 31.88 -40.55 23.87
N GLY A 342 32.89 -40.87 23.07
CA GLY A 342 32.93 -41.90 22.05
C GLY A 342 31.71 -42.09 21.11
N PHE A 343 31.71 -41.36 20.00
CA PHE A 343 30.96 -41.76 18.80
C PHE A 343 31.95 -42.04 17.64
N ASP A 344 31.87 -43.22 17.08
CA ASP A 344 32.74 -43.80 16.07
C ASP A 344 32.72 -42.95 14.78
N THR A 345 33.83 -42.22 14.56
CA THR A 345 34.04 -41.32 13.42
C THR A 345 34.26 -42.04 12.08
N GLU A 346 34.38 -43.37 12.08
CA GLU A 346 34.59 -44.20 10.89
C GLU A 346 33.32 -44.34 10.05
N LEU A 347 32.14 -44.33 10.68
CA LEU A 347 30.83 -44.43 10.00
C LEU A 347 30.44 -43.15 9.24
N LEU A 348 30.96 -41.98 9.65
CA LEU A 348 30.68 -40.70 8.98
C LEU A 348 31.56 -40.43 7.75
N ARG A 349 32.77 -41.05 7.71
CA ARG A 349 33.64 -40.97 6.55
C ARG A 349 33.17 -41.80 5.36
N GLN A 350 32.44 -42.89 5.58
CA GLN A 350 31.90 -43.71 4.51
C GLN A 350 30.63 -43.15 3.86
N SER A 351 29.94 -42.21 4.52
CA SER A 351 28.75 -41.56 3.96
C SER A 351 29.07 -40.32 3.06
N ALA A 352 30.27 -39.80 3.13
CA ALA A 352 30.67 -38.58 2.41
C ALA A 352 31.08 -38.79 0.94
N THR A 353 31.19 -40.05 0.49
CA THR A 353 31.58 -40.38 -0.90
C THR A 353 30.45 -40.82 -1.80
N ARG A 354 29.19 -40.87 -1.29
CA ARG A 354 28.04 -41.11 -2.16
C ARG A 354 27.42 -39.79 -2.62
N LYS A 355 27.60 -39.46 -3.90
CA LYS A 355 26.81 -38.45 -4.61
C LYS A 355 25.33 -38.74 -4.36
N PRO A 356 24.51 -37.74 -4.05
CA PRO A 356 23.08 -37.91 -3.91
C PRO A 356 22.50 -38.43 -5.23
N ALA A 357 22.08 -39.68 -5.27
CA ALA A 357 21.32 -40.20 -6.39
C ALA A 357 19.97 -39.48 -6.40
N SER A 358 19.67 -38.78 -7.49
CA SER A 358 18.37 -38.20 -7.78
C SER A 358 17.28 -39.25 -7.58
N ARG A 359 16.33 -38.99 -6.68
CA ARG A 359 15.13 -39.84 -6.48
C ARG A 359 14.09 -39.55 -7.56
N LEU A 360 14.47 -39.49 -8.81
CA LEU A 360 13.55 -39.56 -9.93
C LEU A 360 13.46 -41.01 -10.33
N ALA A 361 12.31 -41.64 -10.05
CA ALA A 361 12.00 -42.93 -10.58
C ALA A 361 12.11 -42.86 -12.12
N PRO A 362 12.68 -43.93 -12.77
CA PRO A 362 12.72 -43.93 -14.23
C PRO A 362 11.27 -43.89 -14.75
N PRO A 363 11.04 -43.18 -15.88
CA PRO A 363 9.70 -43.11 -16.46
C PRO A 363 9.24 -44.56 -16.81
N PRO A 364 7.95 -44.87 -16.58
CA PRO A 364 7.40 -46.16 -16.97
C PRO A 364 7.60 -46.38 -18.48
N PRO A 365 7.87 -47.62 -18.92
CA PRO A 365 8.09 -47.90 -20.32
C PRO A 365 6.88 -47.48 -21.17
N ALA A 366 7.13 -46.94 -22.33
CA ALA A 366 6.09 -46.48 -23.24
C ALA A 366 5.14 -47.63 -23.58
N LEU A 367 3.85 -47.41 -23.33
CA LEU A 367 2.78 -48.39 -23.64
C LEU A 367 2.72 -48.62 -25.15
N THR A 368 2.70 -49.87 -25.58
CA THR A 368 2.46 -50.23 -26.98
C THR A 368 1.05 -49.84 -27.43
N PRO A 369 0.84 -49.59 -28.73
CA PRO A 369 -0.50 -49.21 -29.26
C PRO A 369 -1.62 -50.16 -28.79
N GLU A 370 -1.38 -51.47 -28.76
CA GLU A 370 -2.34 -52.48 -28.30
C GLU A 370 -2.68 -52.34 -26.81
N GLN A 371 -1.72 -51.99 -25.96
CA GLN A 371 -1.96 -51.76 -24.53
C GLN A 371 -2.76 -50.48 -24.28
N ARG A 372 -2.67 -49.49 -25.16
CA ARG A 372 -3.50 -48.29 -25.11
C ARG A 372 -4.95 -48.57 -25.45
N GLU A 373 -5.22 -49.38 -26.49
CA GLU A 373 -6.56 -49.75 -26.87
C GLU A 373 -7.27 -50.57 -25.79
N ASP A 374 -6.55 -51.49 -25.13
CA ASP A 374 -7.07 -52.29 -24.02
C ASP A 374 -7.44 -51.44 -22.78
N LEU A 375 -6.67 -50.40 -22.48
CA LEU A 375 -6.99 -49.46 -21.39
C LEU A 375 -8.22 -48.57 -21.71
N ILE A 376 -8.36 -48.15 -22.94
CA ILE A 376 -9.54 -47.38 -23.40
C ILE A 376 -10.79 -48.27 -23.36
N ALA A 377 -10.71 -49.52 -23.81
CA ALA A 377 -11.83 -50.48 -23.75
C ALA A 377 -12.26 -50.81 -22.30
N LYS A 378 -11.32 -50.91 -21.36
CA LYS A 378 -11.61 -51.15 -19.94
C LYS A 378 -12.21 -49.93 -19.22
N GLN A 379 -11.93 -48.69 -19.65
CA GLN A 379 -12.56 -47.47 -19.12
C GLN A 379 -13.97 -47.27 -19.65
N ALA A 380 -14.27 -47.68 -20.88
CA ALA A 380 -15.60 -47.56 -21.46
C ALA A 380 -16.65 -48.52 -20.83
N GLY A 381 -16.21 -49.56 -20.11
CA GLY A 381 -17.08 -50.59 -19.53
C GLY A 381 -17.61 -50.33 -18.11
N LYS A 382 -17.21 -49.27 -17.43
CA LYS A 382 -17.64 -48.98 -16.05
C LYS A 382 -18.42 -47.67 -15.90
N GLY A 383 -19.61 -47.59 -16.48
CA GLY A 383 -20.39 -46.34 -16.34
C GLY A 383 -21.82 -46.39 -16.84
N ALA A 384 -22.51 -47.55 -16.77
CA ALA A 384 -23.93 -47.58 -17.08
C ALA A 384 -24.77 -47.82 -15.81
N ARG A 385 -25.10 -46.75 -15.08
CA ARG A 385 -26.31 -46.68 -14.23
C ARG A 385 -26.84 -45.24 -14.20
N SER A 386 -27.86 -45.04 -15.01
CA SER A 386 -29.04 -44.16 -14.82
C SER A 386 -28.89 -42.88 -14.02
N ARG A 387 -29.01 -41.74 -14.70
CA ARG A 387 -29.89 -40.63 -14.29
C ARG A 387 -30.37 -39.83 -15.49
N LYS A 388 -31.69 -39.62 -15.54
CA LYS A 388 -32.46 -38.90 -16.55
C LYS A 388 -32.03 -37.41 -16.68
N ALA A 389 -31.95 -37.01 -17.90
CA ALA A 389 -32.38 -35.71 -18.49
C ALA A 389 -31.95 -34.39 -17.88
N ALA A 390 -31.05 -33.73 -18.54
CA ALA A 390 -31.18 -32.32 -18.92
C ALA A 390 -30.40 -32.11 -20.21
N ALA A 391 -31.05 -31.60 -21.22
CA ALA A 391 -30.46 -31.32 -22.52
C ALA A 391 -29.39 -30.21 -22.35
N ARG A 392 -28.13 -30.59 -22.47
CA ARG A 392 -27.01 -29.67 -22.66
C ARG A 392 -26.55 -29.82 -24.10
N SER A 393 -26.59 -28.68 -24.80
CA SER A 393 -26.06 -28.52 -26.13
C SER A 393 -24.69 -29.18 -26.27
N ARG A 394 -24.56 -30.13 -27.15
CA ARG A 394 -23.29 -30.71 -27.56
C ARG A 394 -22.47 -29.63 -28.23
N GLN A 395 -21.48 -29.12 -27.53
CA GLN A 395 -20.40 -28.37 -28.16
C GLN A 395 -19.56 -29.37 -28.96
N MET A 396 -19.61 -29.25 -30.29
CA MET A 396 -18.72 -30.00 -31.16
C MET A 396 -17.28 -29.55 -30.89
N PRO A 397 -16.31 -30.47 -30.72
CA PRO A 397 -14.90 -30.08 -30.67
C PRO A 397 -14.53 -29.47 -31.99
N LEU A 398 -14.05 -28.24 -31.97
CA LEU A 398 -13.41 -27.58 -33.10
C LEU A 398 -12.12 -28.36 -33.42
N PRO A 399 -11.89 -28.85 -34.65
CA PRO A 399 -10.58 -29.36 -35.02
C PRO A 399 -9.61 -28.17 -35.11
N LEU A 400 -8.92 -27.91 -34.05
CA LEU A 400 -7.77 -27.03 -34.08
C LEU A 400 -6.60 -27.82 -34.69
N GLU A 401 -6.37 -27.63 -36.00
CA GLU A 401 -5.06 -27.93 -36.57
C GLU A 401 -4.04 -27.08 -35.83
N ILE A 402 -3.25 -27.73 -34.98
CA ILE A 402 -2.09 -27.11 -34.34
C ILE A 402 -1.04 -26.92 -35.43
N VAL A 403 -1.14 -25.83 -36.18
CA VAL A 403 -0.02 -25.37 -36.98
C VAL A 403 0.93 -24.68 -35.98
N SER A 404 1.75 -25.48 -35.31
CA SER A 404 2.92 -24.94 -34.62
C SER A 404 3.89 -24.41 -35.69
N LYS A 405 3.74 -23.16 -36.07
CA LYS A 405 4.84 -22.44 -36.72
C LYS A 405 5.94 -22.35 -35.67
N ASN A 406 6.90 -23.28 -35.75
CA ASN A 406 8.09 -23.27 -34.92
C ASN A 406 8.77 -21.93 -35.09
N ARG A 407 8.84 -21.17 -34.01
CA ARG A 407 9.51 -19.88 -33.93
C ARG A 407 11.03 -20.01 -34.14
N PHE A 408 11.54 -21.26 -34.20
CA PHE A 408 12.94 -21.67 -34.24
C PHE A 408 13.32 -22.49 -35.46
N ASP A 409 12.55 -22.45 -36.54
CA ASP A 409 12.86 -23.21 -37.80
C ASP A 409 14.18 -22.87 -38.46
N LYS A 410 15.05 -22.08 -37.86
CA LYS A 410 16.38 -21.70 -38.38
C LYS A 410 17.53 -21.87 -37.40
N THR A 411 17.30 -22.44 -36.22
CA THR A 411 18.37 -22.71 -35.23
C THR A 411 18.47 -24.20 -34.95
N GLU A 412 19.68 -24.70 -34.66
CA GLU A 412 19.90 -26.07 -34.24
C GLU A 412 19.05 -26.37 -32.98
N ALA A 413 18.43 -27.55 -32.97
CA ALA A 413 17.57 -27.96 -31.86
C ALA A 413 18.29 -27.91 -30.50
N THR A 414 17.72 -27.34 -29.49
CA THR A 414 18.32 -27.23 -28.15
C THR A 414 18.15 -28.58 -27.42
N ILE A 415 19.15 -29.46 -27.58
CA ILE A 415 19.14 -30.79 -26.92
C ILE A 415 19.91 -30.71 -25.61
N HIS A 416 19.22 -31.03 -24.50
CA HIS A 416 19.82 -31.16 -23.18
C HIS A 416 19.48 -32.54 -22.59
N ASN A 417 20.52 -33.33 -22.27
CA ASN A 417 20.40 -34.70 -21.75
C ASN A 417 19.57 -35.65 -22.65
N GLY A 418 19.61 -35.47 -23.98
CA GLY A 418 18.88 -36.30 -24.94
C GLY A 418 17.41 -35.88 -25.12
N GLU A 419 16.94 -34.84 -24.49
CA GLU A 419 15.59 -34.28 -24.69
C GLU A 419 15.66 -32.99 -25.51
N ASP A 420 14.78 -32.88 -26.51
CA ASP A 420 14.59 -31.67 -27.30
C ASP A 420 13.76 -30.66 -26.49
N LEU A 421 14.40 -29.57 -26.05
CA LEU A 421 13.75 -28.52 -25.25
C LEU A 421 12.81 -27.63 -26.07
N ASP A 422 12.91 -27.66 -27.39
CA ASP A 422 12.04 -26.87 -28.27
C ASP A 422 10.64 -27.50 -28.41
N VAL A 423 10.48 -28.75 -27.96
CA VAL A 423 9.17 -29.43 -27.88
C VAL A 423 8.51 -29.08 -26.52
N PRO A 424 7.28 -28.56 -26.49
CA PRO A 424 6.56 -28.24 -25.25
C PRO A 424 6.50 -29.41 -24.28
N THR A 425 6.67 -29.17 -22.99
CA THR A 425 6.80 -30.19 -21.95
C THR A 425 5.62 -31.17 -21.89
N TYR A 426 4.42 -30.71 -22.21
CA TYR A 426 3.22 -31.57 -22.23
C TYR A 426 3.24 -32.58 -23.38
N LEU A 427 3.84 -32.22 -24.53
CA LEU A 427 4.03 -33.14 -25.65
C LEU A 427 5.15 -34.15 -25.35
N ARG A 428 6.27 -33.69 -24.75
CA ARG A 428 7.37 -34.52 -24.34
C ARG A 428 6.95 -35.57 -23.29
N ARG A 429 6.04 -35.21 -22.39
CA ARG A 429 5.54 -36.08 -21.30
C ARG A 429 4.25 -36.80 -21.62
N GLY A 430 3.68 -36.64 -22.82
CA GLY A 430 2.46 -37.34 -23.25
C GLY A 430 1.23 -37.00 -22.39
N VAL A 431 1.16 -35.79 -21.82
CA VAL A 431 0.01 -35.33 -21.01
C VAL A 431 -1.10 -34.89 -21.94
N ALA A 432 -2.22 -35.60 -21.94
CA ALA A 432 -3.42 -35.19 -22.67
C ALA A 432 -4.00 -33.93 -21.98
N LEU A 433 -4.12 -32.83 -22.72
CA LEU A 433 -4.86 -31.65 -22.27
C LEU A 433 -6.35 -31.91 -22.47
N ASN A 434 -7.10 -31.98 -21.36
CA ASN A 434 -8.57 -32.06 -21.36
C ASN A 434 -9.18 -30.64 -21.54
#